data_752eb59db2095e1c12a4bcc85af70312
#
_entry.id   752eb59db2095e1c12a4bcc85af70312
#
_cell.length_a   1.000
_cell.length_b   1.000
_cell.length_c   1.000
_cell.angle_alpha   90.00
_cell.angle_beta   90.00
_cell.angle_gamma   90.00
#
_symmetry.space_group_name_H-M   'P 1'
#
loop_
_entity.id
_entity.type
_entity.pdbx_description
1 polymer ?
#
loop_
_entity_poly.entity_id
_entity_poly.type
_entity_poly.pdbx_seq_one_letter_code
_entity_poly.pdbx_strand_id
1 'polypeptide(L)'
;ENGRPSCFTEEIKVGVIKFDNGSRIIAFSANPQAMAVYGGDVGLDEFAKHPNARLLWETAQGRVTWNYDVAIWSSHDGEDTLFNEFAQEARGGKAPWNIYFRVTLPDAIRLGLVETINRVRGTRISPEQFLTDCRARARDEEIFQQAYMCNPLGAAANHIVEWSAIERCRSDYSMDRVHLEADEIRREFGEFAPHRANER
;
A
#
# COMPACT_ATOMS: atom_id res chain seq x y z
N GLU A 1 13.53 -26.02 40.26
CA GLU A 1 13.41 -26.10 38.80
C GLU A 1 13.16 -24.69 38.27
N ASN A 2 14.20 -24.10 37.70
CA ASN A 2 14.24 -22.73 37.25
C ASN A 2 13.64 -22.65 35.87
N GLY A 3 12.37 -22.20 35.77
CA GLY A 3 11.76 -21.78 34.53
C GLY A 3 12.45 -20.52 33.99
N ARG A 4 13.37 -20.68 33.05
CA ARG A 4 13.83 -19.54 32.22
C ARG A 4 12.68 -19.11 31.31
N PRO A 5 12.34 -17.84 31.27
CA PRO A 5 11.42 -17.39 30.27
C PRO A 5 12.04 -17.64 28.89
N SER A 6 11.36 -18.37 28.04
CA SER A 6 11.75 -18.54 26.64
C SER A 6 11.60 -17.20 25.95
N CYS A 7 12.68 -16.46 25.92
CA CYS A 7 12.81 -15.26 25.12
C CYS A 7 13.10 -15.71 23.67
N PHE A 8 12.32 -15.21 22.72
CA PHE A 8 12.41 -15.38 21.27
C PHE A 8 11.84 -16.66 20.67
N THR A 9 10.59 -16.57 20.27
CA THR A 9 9.94 -17.51 19.35
C THR A 9 9.64 -16.89 17.97
N GLU A 10 10.24 -15.81 17.60
CA GLU A 10 10.19 -15.33 16.21
C GLU A 10 11.46 -15.77 15.47
N GLU A 11 11.37 -16.87 14.74
CA GLU A 11 12.36 -17.25 13.76
C GLU A 11 12.35 -16.19 12.64
N ILE A 12 13.37 -15.35 12.59
CA ILE A 12 13.63 -14.48 11.44
C ILE A 12 14.06 -15.40 10.30
N LYS A 13 13.10 -15.77 9.44
CA LYS A 13 13.38 -16.54 8.24
C LYS A 13 13.99 -15.61 7.21
N VAL A 14 15.27 -15.81 6.92
CA VAL A 14 16.03 -15.08 5.92
C VAL A 14 16.39 -16.04 4.79
N GLY A 15 15.94 -15.70 3.56
CA GLY A 15 16.41 -16.39 2.35
C GLY A 15 17.63 -15.67 1.78
N VAL A 16 18.70 -16.40 1.46
CA VAL A 16 19.89 -15.81 0.85
C VAL A 16 20.27 -16.55 -0.43
N ILE A 17 20.37 -15.78 -1.53
CA ILE A 17 20.97 -16.25 -2.79
C ILE A 17 22.31 -15.57 -2.91
N LYS A 18 23.37 -16.38 -3.11
CA LYS A 18 24.73 -15.91 -3.34
C LYS A 18 25.13 -16.20 -4.79
N PHE A 19 25.77 -15.25 -5.41
CA PHE A 19 26.29 -15.35 -6.77
C PHE A 19 27.81 -15.53 -6.76
N ASP A 20 28.37 -16.10 -7.80
CA ASP A 20 29.80 -16.38 -7.92
C ASP A 20 30.66 -15.11 -7.91
N ASN A 21 30.11 -13.98 -8.31
CA ASN A 21 30.77 -12.67 -8.25
C ASN A 21 30.78 -12.04 -6.83
N GLY A 22 30.27 -12.77 -5.82
CA GLY A 22 30.20 -12.30 -4.43
C GLY A 22 28.98 -11.44 -4.09
N SER A 23 28.14 -11.09 -5.09
CA SER A 23 26.86 -10.39 -4.82
C SER A 23 25.86 -11.35 -4.18
N ARG A 24 24.85 -10.79 -3.55
CA ARG A 24 23.81 -11.57 -2.88
C ARG A 24 22.44 -10.86 -2.93
N ILE A 25 21.39 -11.66 -2.98
CA ILE A 25 20.03 -11.22 -2.72
C ILE A 25 19.63 -11.79 -1.36
N ILE A 26 19.07 -10.94 -0.52
CA ILE A 26 18.61 -11.32 0.80
C ILE A 26 17.12 -11.01 0.87
N ALA A 27 16.31 -12.05 1.07
CA ALA A 27 14.88 -11.93 1.29
C ALA A 27 14.58 -12.15 2.78
N PHE A 28 13.89 -11.22 3.39
CA PHE A 28 13.46 -11.31 4.78
C PHE A 28 12.05 -10.78 4.95
N SER A 29 11.42 -11.15 6.05
CA SER A 29 10.11 -10.61 6.39
C SER A 29 10.19 -9.09 6.54
N ALA A 30 9.10 -8.40 6.27
CA ALA A 30 9.01 -6.96 6.34
C ALA A 30 9.12 -6.43 7.79
N ASN A 31 10.26 -6.72 8.39
CA ASN A 31 10.65 -6.24 9.71
C ASN A 31 11.70 -5.12 9.52
N PRO A 32 11.38 -3.87 9.87
CA PRO A 32 12.29 -2.73 9.72
C PRO A 32 13.63 -2.94 10.42
N GLN A 33 13.64 -3.60 11.58
CA GLN A 33 14.85 -3.88 12.34
C GLN A 33 15.77 -4.86 11.58
N ALA A 34 15.21 -5.91 10.97
CA ALA A 34 15.98 -6.84 10.16
C ALA A 34 16.58 -6.15 8.92
N MET A 35 15.81 -5.28 8.27
CA MET A 35 16.29 -4.51 7.13
C MET A 35 17.44 -3.57 7.52
N ALA A 36 17.42 -2.97 8.70
CA ALA A 36 18.43 -2.01 9.15
C ALA A 36 19.84 -2.59 9.23
N VAL A 37 19.97 -3.89 9.39
CA VAL A 37 21.28 -4.57 9.55
C VAL A 37 22.03 -4.71 8.22
N TYR A 38 21.33 -4.77 7.07
CA TYR A 38 21.93 -5.04 5.77
C TYR A 38 22.09 -3.75 4.96
N GLY A 39 23.22 -3.63 4.24
CA GLY A 39 23.45 -2.58 3.24
C GLY A 39 23.13 -3.06 1.84
N GLY A 40 22.83 -2.13 0.90
CA GLY A 40 22.56 -2.42 -0.49
C GLY A 40 21.25 -1.79 -0.98
N ASP A 41 20.92 -2.08 -2.23
CA ASP A 41 19.65 -1.69 -2.83
C ASP A 41 18.49 -2.40 -2.13
N VAL A 42 17.35 -1.73 -2.04
CA VAL A 42 16.18 -2.23 -1.32
C VAL A 42 15.00 -2.38 -2.28
N GLY A 43 14.41 -3.57 -2.29
CA GLY A 43 13.14 -3.85 -2.95
C GLY A 43 12.03 -4.05 -1.92
N LEU A 44 10.95 -3.29 -2.01
CA LEU A 44 9.77 -3.41 -1.16
C LEU A 44 8.64 -4.04 -1.97
N ASP A 45 8.42 -5.33 -1.71
CA ASP A 45 7.37 -6.12 -2.36
C ASP A 45 6.05 -6.01 -1.62
N GLU A 46 4.94 -5.97 -2.35
CA GLU A 46 3.57 -5.84 -1.83
C GLU A 46 3.40 -4.69 -0.82
N PHE A 47 4.07 -3.58 -1.10
CA PHE A 47 4.19 -2.46 -0.15
C PHE A 47 2.85 -1.87 0.28
N ALA A 48 1.84 -1.83 -0.61
CA ALA A 48 0.52 -1.31 -0.28
C ALA A 48 -0.17 -2.10 0.84
N LYS A 49 0.13 -3.40 0.96
CA LYS A 49 -0.49 -4.30 1.94
C LYS A 49 0.23 -4.35 3.27
N HIS A 50 1.29 -3.55 3.40
CA HIS A 50 2.13 -3.61 4.60
C HIS A 50 1.49 -2.83 5.75
N PRO A 51 1.25 -3.45 6.92
CA PRO A 51 0.57 -2.78 8.04
C PRO A 51 1.35 -1.57 8.58
N ASN A 52 2.68 -1.58 8.45
CA ASN A 52 3.58 -0.52 8.90
C ASN A 52 4.39 0.07 7.74
N ALA A 53 3.72 0.36 6.61
CA ALA A 53 4.36 0.84 5.38
C ALA A 53 5.24 2.08 5.62
N ARG A 54 4.79 3.02 6.46
CA ARG A 54 5.55 4.25 6.77
C ARG A 54 6.88 3.93 7.45
N LEU A 55 6.88 3.11 8.49
CA LEU A 55 8.11 2.74 9.21
C LEU A 55 9.07 1.94 8.32
N LEU A 56 8.52 1.07 7.47
CA LEU A 56 9.31 0.32 6.50
C LEU A 56 9.97 1.26 5.49
N TRP A 57 9.23 2.24 4.98
CA TRP A 57 9.76 3.27 4.10
C TRP A 57 10.85 4.12 4.75
N GLU A 58 10.63 4.61 5.97
CA GLU A 58 11.61 5.40 6.71
C GLU A 58 12.93 4.63 6.89
N THR A 59 12.84 3.33 7.16
CA THR A 59 14.03 2.47 7.27
C THR A 59 14.71 2.27 5.92
N ALA A 60 13.95 2.07 4.84
CA ALA A 60 14.49 1.92 3.48
C ALA A 60 15.13 3.22 2.98
N GLN A 61 14.53 4.36 3.26
CA GLN A 61 15.01 5.67 2.81
C GLN A 61 16.42 5.99 3.32
N GLY A 62 16.79 5.49 4.49
CA GLY A 62 18.15 5.62 5.01
C GLY A 62 19.23 5.05 4.07
N ARG A 63 18.86 4.16 3.13
CA ARG A 63 19.78 3.58 2.14
C ARG A 63 20.13 4.55 1.02
N VAL A 64 19.18 5.38 0.61
CA VAL A 64 19.38 6.40 -0.43
C VAL A 64 20.52 7.36 -0.05
N THR A 65 20.68 7.63 1.24
CA THR A 65 21.79 8.45 1.76
C THR A 65 23.16 7.87 1.43
N TRP A 66 23.25 6.54 1.25
CA TRP A 66 24.47 5.82 0.88
C TRP A 66 24.56 5.57 -0.64
N ASN A 67 23.75 6.23 -1.43
CA ASN A 67 23.68 6.09 -2.89
C ASN A 67 23.26 4.70 -3.36
N TYR A 68 22.38 4.03 -2.60
CA TYR A 68 21.68 2.82 -3.01
C TYR A 68 20.30 3.14 -3.56
N ASP A 69 19.78 2.26 -4.41
CA ASP A 69 18.46 2.41 -4.99
C ASP A 69 17.36 1.82 -4.10
N VAL A 70 16.19 2.41 -4.14
CA VAL A 70 14.98 1.86 -3.53
C VAL A 70 13.92 1.68 -4.62
N ALA A 71 13.45 0.45 -4.76
CA ALA A 71 12.36 0.09 -5.65
C ALA A 71 11.15 -0.39 -4.86
N ILE A 72 9.96 0.02 -5.27
CA ILE A 72 8.70 -0.34 -4.64
C ILE A 72 7.78 -0.90 -5.71
N TRP A 73 7.17 -2.04 -5.44
CA TRP A 73 6.13 -2.61 -6.29
C TRP A 73 5.02 -3.23 -5.45
N SER A 74 3.80 -3.08 -5.92
CA SER A 74 2.62 -3.64 -5.27
C SER A 74 1.41 -3.59 -6.20
N SER A 75 0.41 -4.42 -5.92
CA SER A 75 -0.96 -4.09 -6.29
C SER A 75 -1.50 -3.02 -5.34
N HIS A 76 -2.46 -2.21 -5.81
CA HIS A 76 -3.11 -1.25 -4.93
C HIS A 76 -3.94 -1.94 -3.84
N ASP A 77 -4.07 -1.29 -2.69
CA ASP A 77 -4.89 -1.72 -1.56
C ASP A 77 -5.68 -0.53 -0.99
N GLY A 78 -6.43 0.13 -1.87
CA GLY A 78 -7.18 1.34 -1.58
C GLY A 78 -6.43 2.64 -1.93
N GLU A 79 -7.17 3.74 -1.90
CA GLU A 79 -6.64 5.09 -2.17
C GLU A 79 -5.83 5.66 -1.01
N ASP A 80 -6.13 5.24 0.23
CA ASP A 80 -5.56 5.81 1.46
C ASP A 80 -4.20 5.20 1.83
N THR A 81 -3.57 4.45 0.93
CA THR A 81 -2.29 3.81 1.20
C THR A 81 -1.11 4.71 0.85
N LEU A 82 -0.02 4.60 1.61
CA LEU A 82 1.23 5.28 1.30
C LEU A 82 1.77 4.90 -0.09
N PHE A 83 1.50 3.67 -0.55
CA PHE A 83 1.84 3.25 -1.90
C PHE A 83 1.10 4.06 -2.96
N ASN A 84 -0.19 4.33 -2.77
CA ASN A 84 -0.95 5.13 -3.71
C ASN A 84 -0.46 6.58 -3.74
N GLU A 85 -0.12 7.16 -2.58
CA GLU A 85 0.51 8.47 -2.49
C GLU A 85 1.78 8.53 -3.34
N PHE A 86 2.69 7.56 -3.17
CA PHE A 86 3.93 7.47 -3.94
C PHE A 86 3.70 7.22 -5.44
N ALA A 87 2.71 6.40 -5.79
CA ALA A 87 2.35 6.16 -7.19
C ALA A 87 1.86 7.44 -7.88
N GLN A 88 1.06 8.26 -7.19
CA GLN A 88 0.60 9.55 -7.69
C GLN A 88 1.76 10.55 -7.84
N GLU A 89 2.64 10.63 -6.85
CA GLU A 89 3.84 11.46 -6.91
C GLU A 89 4.74 11.08 -8.08
N ALA A 90 5.02 9.78 -8.24
CA ALA A 90 5.85 9.25 -9.32
C ALA A 90 5.23 9.50 -10.70
N ARG A 91 3.92 9.33 -10.83
CA ARG A 91 3.15 9.63 -12.05
C ARG A 91 3.21 11.11 -12.41
N GLY A 92 3.20 11.97 -11.40
CA GLY A 92 3.36 13.42 -11.55
C GLY A 92 4.79 13.89 -11.78
N GLY A 93 5.77 12.98 -11.82
CA GLY A 93 7.20 13.32 -11.97
C GLY A 93 7.81 14.02 -10.77
N LYS A 94 7.23 13.84 -9.58
CA LYS A 94 7.72 14.46 -8.35
C LYS A 94 8.91 13.67 -7.80
N ALA A 95 9.98 14.38 -7.45
CA ALA A 95 11.12 13.76 -6.76
C ALA A 95 10.67 13.13 -5.42
N PRO A 96 11.31 12.03 -4.97
CA PRO A 96 12.55 11.44 -5.50
C PRO A 96 12.34 10.41 -6.63
N TRP A 97 11.12 10.23 -7.11
CA TRP A 97 10.79 9.18 -8.07
C TRP A 97 11.35 9.51 -9.45
N ASN A 98 12.12 8.59 -10.03
CA ASN A 98 12.72 8.72 -11.36
C ASN A 98 12.16 7.72 -12.37
N ILE A 99 11.49 6.67 -11.90
CA ILE A 99 10.88 5.62 -12.71
C ILE A 99 9.49 5.32 -12.18
N TYR A 100 8.53 5.23 -13.10
CA TYR A 100 7.16 4.80 -12.80
C TYR A 100 6.68 3.83 -13.87
N PHE A 101 6.27 2.64 -13.44
CA PHE A 101 5.63 1.65 -14.28
C PHE A 101 4.25 1.31 -13.75
N ARG A 102 3.29 1.27 -14.66
CA ARG A 102 1.94 0.75 -14.41
C ARG A 102 1.66 -0.30 -15.47
N VAL A 103 1.39 -1.54 -15.04
CA VAL A 103 1.09 -2.66 -15.91
C VAL A 103 -0.27 -3.24 -15.53
N THR A 104 -1.27 -3.00 -16.36
CA THR A 104 -2.59 -3.59 -16.19
C THR A 104 -2.66 -4.99 -16.78
N LEU A 105 -3.70 -5.75 -16.44
CA LEU A 105 -3.90 -7.08 -17.04
C LEU A 105 -3.99 -7.03 -18.57
N PRO A 106 -4.73 -6.11 -19.22
CA PRO A 106 -4.68 -5.94 -20.67
C PRO A 106 -3.28 -5.65 -21.22
N ASP A 107 -2.48 -4.85 -20.51
CA ASP A 107 -1.09 -4.60 -20.92
C ASP A 107 -0.24 -5.88 -20.85
N ALA A 108 -0.35 -6.65 -19.76
CA ALA A 108 0.34 -7.91 -19.61
C ALA A 108 -0.06 -8.93 -20.69
N ILE A 109 -1.35 -9.00 -21.02
CA ILE A 109 -1.85 -9.84 -22.11
C ILE A 109 -1.22 -9.41 -23.44
N ARG A 110 -1.23 -8.14 -23.75
CA ARG A 110 -0.62 -7.58 -24.97
C ARG A 110 0.88 -7.85 -25.05
N LEU A 111 1.55 -7.93 -23.91
CA LEU A 111 2.98 -8.25 -23.80
C LEU A 111 3.30 -9.75 -23.81
N GLY A 112 2.33 -10.62 -24.07
CA GLY A 112 2.55 -12.05 -24.27
C GLY A 112 2.39 -12.92 -23.01
N LEU A 113 1.66 -12.45 -22.01
CA LEU A 113 1.40 -13.22 -20.79
C LEU A 113 0.68 -14.53 -21.10
N VAL A 114 -0.38 -14.48 -21.94
CA VAL A 114 -1.21 -15.65 -22.22
C VAL A 114 -0.43 -16.67 -23.04
N GLU A 115 0.35 -16.24 -24.01
CA GLU A 115 1.23 -17.08 -24.81
C GLU A 115 2.28 -17.78 -23.92
N THR A 116 2.81 -17.05 -22.97
CA THR A 116 3.79 -17.62 -22.02
C THR A 116 3.14 -18.67 -21.12
N ILE A 117 1.94 -18.40 -20.59
CA ILE A 117 1.17 -19.36 -19.78
C ILE A 117 0.86 -20.62 -20.61
N ASN A 118 0.36 -20.44 -21.83
CA ASN A 118 0.03 -21.56 -22.73
C ASN A 118 1.26 -22.43 -23.01
N ARG A 119 2.40 -21.81 -23.27
CA ARG A 119 3.66 -22.52 -23.51
C ARG A 119 4.13 -23.32 -22.30
N VAL A 120 4.08 -22.72 -21.11
CA VAL A 120 4.58 -23.34 -19.87
C VAL A 120 3.64 -24.44 -19.38
N ARG A 121 2.33 -24.23 -19.52
CA ARG A 121 1.32 -25.16 -19.00
C ARG A 121 0.76 -26.13 -20.04
N GLY A 122 1.12 -25.98 -21.31
CA GLY A 122 0.58 -26.79 -22.40
C GLY A 122 -0.91 -26.54 -22.69
N THR A 123 -1.40 -25.34 -22.35
CA THR A 123 -2.80 -24.93 -22.56
C THR A 123 -2.97 -24.16 -23.87
N ARG A 124 -4.21 -23.90 -24.27
CA ARG A 124 -4.57 -23.11 -25.46
C ARG A 124 -5.70 -22.13 -25.15
N ILE A 125 -5.49 -21.31 -24.12
CA ILE A 125 -6.45 -20.29 -23.69
C ILE A 125 -6.29 -19.08 -24.61
N SER A 126 -7.41 -18.48 -25.08
CA SER A 126 -7.33 -17.22 -25.82
C SER A 126 -7.15 -16.02 -24.85
N PRO A 127 -6.59 -14.90 -25.31
CA PRO A 127 -6.50 -13.67 -24.52
C PRO A 127 -7.83 -13.20 -23.96
N GLU A 128 -8.91 -13.28 -24.75
CA GLU A 128 -10.26 -12.86 -24.36
C GLU A 128 -10.83 -13.77 -23.28
N GLN A 129 -10.65 -15.09 -23.45
CA GLN A 129 -11.07 -16.07 -22.45
C GLN A 129 -10.29 -15.86 -21.14
N PHE A 130 -9.00 -15.64 -21.21
CA PHE A 130 -8.18 -15.38 -20.04
C PHE A 130 -8.64 -14.14 -19.27
N LEU A 131 -8.92 -13.03 -19.97
CA LEU A 131 -9.44 -11.79 -19.36
C LEU A 131 -10.79 -12.04 -18.68
N THR A 132 -11.70 -12.76 -19.36
CA THR A 132 -13.02 -13.11 -18.84
C THR A 132 -12.90 -13.96 -17.57
N ASP A 133 -12.02 -14.95 -17.59
CA ASP A 133 -11.78 -15.82 -16.44
C ASP A 133 -11.18 -15.06 -15.24
N CYS A 134 -10.26 -14.14 -15.48
CA CYS A 134 -9.69 -13.29 -14.44
C CYS A 134 -10.77 -12.40 -13.80
N ARG A 135 -11.64 -11.79 -14.61
CA ARG A 135 -12.74 -10.98 -14.13
C ARG A 135 -13.74 -11.81 -13.31
N ALA A 136 -14.10 -13.00 -13.79
CA ALA A 136 -14.99 -13.91 -13.07
C ALA A 136 -14.41 -14.37 -11.71
N ARG A 137 -13.09 -14.61 -11.64
CA ARG A 137 -12.40 -14.98 -10.40
C ARG A 137 -12.35 -13.85 -9.38
N ALA A 138 -12.27 -12.62 -9.83
CA ALA A 138 -12.32 -11.46 -8.95
C ALA A 138 -13.67 -11.34 -8.23
N ARG A 139 -14.75 -11.92 -8.77
CA ARG A 139 -16.14 -11.90 -8.27
C ARG A 139 -16.78 -10.53 -8.26
N ASP A 140 -16.01 -9.51 -7.97
CA ASP A 140 -16.42 -8.13 -7.77
C ASP A 140 -15.66 -7.25 -8.75
N GLU A 141 -16.36 -6.29 -9.38
CA GLU A 141 -15.73 -5.37 -10.33
C GLU A 141 -14.74 -4.45 -9.65
N GLU A 142 -15.00 -4.07 -8.40
CA GLU A 142 -14.08 -3.25 -7.62
C GLU A 142 -12.76 -3.98 -7.39
N ILE A 143 -12.83 -5.24 -6.95
CA ILE A 143 -11.63 -6.09 -6.78
C ILE A 143 -10.90 -6.23 -8.12
N PHE A 144 -11.64 -6.42 -9.23
CA PHE A 144 -11.03 -6.50 -10.56
C PHE A 144 -10.31 -5.20 -10.93
N GLN A 145 -10.93 -4.05 -10.71
CA GLN A 145 -10.33 -2.75 -10.98
C GLN A 145 -9.05 -2.53 -10.16
N GLN A 146 -9.08 -2.86 -8.88
CA GLN A 146 -7.93 -2.66 -8.01
C GLN A 146 -6.78 -3.64 -8.33
N ALA A 147 -7.08 -4.94 -8.38
CA ALA A 147 -6.05 -5.97 -8.50
C ALA A 147 -5.48 -6.13 -9.91
N TYR A 148 -6.31 -5.92 -10.95
CA TYR A 148 -5.94 -6.19 -12.33
C TYR A 148 -5.82 -4.95 -13.21
N MET A 149 -6.55 -3.88 -12.87
CA MET A 149 -6.54 -2.66 -13.67
C MET A 149 -5.69 -1.55 -13.04
N CYS A 150 -5.08 -1.81 -11.89
CA CYS A 150 -4.28 -0.86 -11.12
C CYS A 150 -5.04 0.46 -10.85
N ASN A 151 -6.33 0.37 -10.59
CA ASN A 151 -7.16 1.48 -10.18
C ASN A 151 -7.38 1.38 -8.68
N PRO A 152 -6.72 2.19 -7.85
CA PRO A 152 -7.02 2.21 -6.43
C PRO A 152 -8.48 2.59 -6.25
N LEU A 153 -9.16 1.85 -5.41
CA LEU A 153 -10.54 2.17 -5.07
C LEU A 153 -10.53 3.07 -3.86
N GLY A 154 -11.29 4.14 -3.94
CA GLY A 154 -11.64 4.91 -2.77
C GLY A 154 -12.22 3.96 -1.72
N ALA A 155 -12.01 4.25 -0.47
CA ALA A 155 -12.51 3.47 0.66
C ALA A 155 -14.06 3.39 0.72
N ALA A 156 -14.72 3.56 -0.43
CA ALA A 156 -16.16 3.56 -0.61
C ALA A 156 -16.85 2.28 -0.11
N ALA A 157 -16.13 1.16 -0.07
CA ALA A 157 -16.71 -0.09 0.42
C ALA A 157 -16.92 -0.12 1.95
N ASN A 158 -16.27 0.75 2.72
CA ASN A 158 -16.34 0.78 4.18
C ASN A 158 -16.65 2.15 4.79
N HIS A 159 -16.76 3.20 3.98
CA HIS A 159 -17.09 4.53 4.47
C HIS A 159 -18.55 4.89 4.15
N ILE A 160 -19.27 5.42 5.14
CA ILE A 160 -20.65 5.93 4.99
C ILE A 160 -20.70 7.10 3.97
N VAL A 161 -19.56 7.76 3.75
CA VAL A 161 -19.42 8.88 2.82
C VAL A 161 -18.15 8.69 1.99
N GLU A 162 -18.27 8.73 0.67
CA GLU A 162 -17.12 8.68 -0.23
C GLU A 162 -16.16 9.85 0.03
N TRP A 163 -14.86 9.59 0.05
CA TRP A 163 -13.84 10.63 0.20
C TRP A 163 -13.97 11.74 -0.84
N SER A 164 -14.29 11.38 -2.06
CA SER A 164 -14.56 12.33 -3.15
C SER A 164 -15.73 13.28 -2.84
N ALA A 165 -16.72 12.83 -2.06
CA ALA A 165 -17.81 13.66 -1.60
C ALA A 165 -17.35 14.63 -0.50
N ILE A 166 -16.51 14.16 0.40
CA ILE A 166 -15.88 15.00 1.45
C ILE A 166 -15.00 16.08 0.79
N GLU A 167 -14.17 15.70 -0.19
CA GLU A 167 -13.29 16.63 -0.89
C GLU A 167 -14.07 17.69 -1.68
N ARG A 168 -15.19 17.32 -2.31
CA ARG A 168 -16.10 18.30 -2.96
C ARG A 168 -16.76 19.26 -1.97
N CYS A 169 -16.92 18.84 -0.71
CA CYS A 169 -17.46 19.69 0.35
C CYS A 169 -16.37 20.52 1.05
N ARG A 170 -15.10 20.28 0.71
CA ARG A 170 -13.98 21.06 1.26
C ARG A 170 -14.07 22.48 0.73
N SER A 171 -14.39 23.38 1.60
CA SER A 171 -14.43 24.81 1.31
C SER A 171 -13.36 25.52 2.15
N ASP A 172 -12.76 26.58 1.61
CA ASP A 172 -11.76 27.40 2.30
C ASP A 172 -12.37 28.28 3.41
N TYR A 173 -13.36 27.76 4.12
CA TYR A 173 -13.86 28.47 5.29
C TYR A 173 -12.86 28.37 6.43
N SER A 174 -12.41 29.50 6.91
CA SER A 174 -11.78 29.59 8.22
C SER A 174 -12.79 29.05 9.24
N MET A 175 -12.45 27.95 9.91
CA MET A 175 -13.26 27.54 11.07
C MET A 175 -13.01 28.54 12.19
N ASP A 176 -13.98 29.41 12.44
CA ASP A 176 -13.99 30.19 13.66
C ASP A 176 -14.14 29.21 14.84
N ARG A 177 -13.11 29.15 15.68
CA ARG A 177 -13.20 28.39 16.92
C ARG A 177 -14.14 29.14 17.86
N VAL A 178 -15.35 28.66 17.96
CA VAL A 178 -16.27 29.13 18.96
C VAL A 178 -15.92 28.43 20.28
N HIS A 179 -15.42 29.19 21.26
CA HIS A 179 -15.19 28.69 22.60
C HIS A 179 -16.47 28.94 23.38
N LEU A 180 -17.21 27.87 23.62
CA LEU A 180 -18.44 27.93 24.43
C LEU A 180 -18.15 27.38 25.82
N GLU A 181 -18.56 28.12 26.84
CA GLU A 181 -18.56 27.62 28.22
C GLU A 181 -19.62 26.52 28.40
N ALA A 182 -19.39 25.60 29.35
CA ALA A 182 -20.25 24.43 29.54
C ALA A 182 -21.73 24.79 29.76
N ASP A 183 -22.00 25.93 30.37
CA ASP A 183 -23.36 26.42 30.63
C ASP A 183 -24.01 27.05 29.37
N GLU A 184 -23.25 27.56 28.45
CA GLU A 184 -23.73 28.03 27.15
C GLU A 184 -24.06 26.85 26.23
N ILE A 185 -23.24 25.80 26.26
CA ILE A 185 -23.49 24.55 25.52
C ILE A 185 -24.81 23.91 26.00
N ARG A 186 -25.04 23.85 27.29
CA ARG A 186 -26.29 23.31 27.85
C ARG A 186 -27.53 24.12 27.47
N ARG A 187 -27.40 25.44 27.38
CA ARG A 187 -28.50 26.34 27.00
C ARG A 187 -28.87 26.21 25.52
N GLU A 188 -27.87 26.04 24.65
CA GLU A 188 -28.07 26.08 23.21
C GLU A 188 -28.38 24.70 22.62
N PHE A 189 -27.80 23.63 23.20
CA PHE A 189 -27.85 22.27 22.64
C PHE A 189 -28.48 21.19 23.52
N GLY A 190 -28.92 21.58 24.77
CA GLY A 190 -29.54 20.67 25.70
C GLY A 190 -28.60 19.67 26.39
N GLU A 191 -29.18 18.75 27.18
CA GLU A 191 -28.44 17.85 28.06
C GLU A 191 -27.45 16.87 27.36
N PHE A 192 -27.59 16.65 26.04
CA PHE A 192 -26.72 15.77 25.26
C PHE A 192 -25.51 16.46 24.66
N ALA A 193 -25.35 17.76 24.83
CA ALA A 193 -24.24 18.52 24.23
C ALA A 193 -22.83 18.28 24.83
N PRO A 194 -22.63 17.91 26.10
CA PRO A 194 -21.31 17.76 26.70
C PRO A 194 -20.43 16.71 26.04
N HIS A 195 -21.01 15.65 25.45
CA HIS A 195 -20.26 14.59 24.78
C HIS A 195 -19.69 15.02 23.42
N ARG A 196 -20.27 16.02 22.76
CA ARG A 196 -19.77 16.53 21.47
C ARG A 196 -18.67 17.57 21.59
N ALA A 197 -18.57 18.25 22.74
CA ALA A 197 -17.58 19.30 22.97
C ALA A 197 -16.18 18.74 23.32
N ASN A 198 -16.08 17.49 23.81
CA ASN A 198 -14.82 16.86 24.20
C ASN A 198 -14.18 16.01 23.10
N GLU A 199 -14.81 15.88 21.93
CA GLU A 199 -14.29 15.10 20.80
C GLU A 199 -13.71 15.96 19.65
N ARG A 200 -13.32 17.20 19.97
CA ARG A 200 -12.72 18.11 18.99
C ARG A 200 -11.34 18.60 19.40
#